data_111ab7f60db477dfe7384550890bec66
#
_entry.id   111ab7f60db477dfe7384550890bec66
#
_cell.length_a   1.000
_cell.length_b   1.000
_cell.length_c   1.000
_cell.angle_alpha   90.00
_cell.angle_beta   90.00
_cell.angle_gamma   90.00
#
_symmetry.space_group_name_H-M   'P 1'
#
loop_
_entity.id
_entity.type
_entity.pdbx_description
1 polymer ?
#
loop_
_entity_poly.entity_id
_entity_poly.type
_entity_poly.pdbx_seq_one_letter_code
_entity_poly.pdbx_strand_id
1 'polypeptide(L)'
;MSVRIVSVTPETSPAAVAIWNQVVEDGVAFPQTEPMTPDEGWRFFCEQTLTAVAVEEGSEEVLGMYILHPNNIGRCGHIANASYAVDRQARGRGVGEALVRDSLRAAKEYGFTVMQFNAVVATNRVALHLYEKVGFTRLGVIPKGFRLPDGSLADIVPQYIEL
;
A
#
# COMPACT_ATOMS: atom_id res chain seq x y z
N MET A 1 -4.48 14.51 -15.79
CA MET A 1 -4.72 14.62 -14.33
C MET A 1 -3.37 14.67 -13.66
N SER A 2 -3.12 15.70 -12.88
CA SER A 2 -1.90 15.82 -12.09
C SER A 2 -2.21 15.47 -10.64
N VAL A 3 -1.35 14.64 -10.05
CA VAL A 3 -1.47 14.16 -8.67
C VAL A 3 -0.20 14.54 -7.92
N ARG A 4 -0.35 15.15 -6.77
CA ARG A 4 0.76 15.36 -5.82
C ARG A 4 0.62 14.41 -4.64
N ILE A 5 1.75 13.96 -4.11
CA ILE A 5 1.78 13.08 -2.95
C ILE A 5 2.33 13.85 -1.77
N VAL A 6 1.58 13.84 -0.68
CA VAL A 6 1.90 14.59 0.55
C VAL A 6 1.66 13.71 1.78
N SER A 7 2.31 14.07 2.88
CA SER A 7 2.06 13.40 4.17
C SER A 7 0.60 13.57 4.58
N VAL A 8 0.04 12.53 5.19
CA VAL A 8 -1.31 12.59 5.75
C VAL A 8 -1.39 13.66 6.84
N THR A 9 -2.53 14.37 6.88
CA THR A 9 -2.84 15.36 7.92
C THR A 9 -4.15 14.97 8.61
N PRO A 10 -4.50 15.59 9.76
CA PRO A 10 -5.80 15.38 10.38
C PRO A 10 -6.99 15.65 9.43
N GLU A 11 -6.82 16.59 8.49
CA GLU A 11 -7.85 16.95 7.52
C GLU A 11 -8.01 15.90 6.41
N THR A 12 -6.91 15.28 5.96
CA THR A 12 -6.92 14.27 4.89
C THR A 12 -7.12 12.85 5.42
N SER A 13 -6.88 12.62 6.71
CA SER A 13 -6.97 11.29 7.32
C SER A 13 -8.34 10.63 7.18
N PRO A 14 -9.49 11.30 7.38
CA PRO A 14 -10.80 10.65 7.22
C PRO A 14 -11.01 10.07 5.81
N ALA A 15 -10.60 10.79 4.77
CA ALA A 15 -10.67 10.31 3.39
C ALA A 15 -9.72 9.13 3.17
N ALA A 16 -8.50 9.19 3.71
CA ALA A 16 -7.54 8.09 3.63
C ALA A 16 -8.06 6.82 4.33
N VAL A 17 -8.71 6.95 5.49
CA VAL A 17 -9.35 5.84 6.21
C VAL A 17 -10.46 5.23 5.37
N ALA A 18 -11.31 6.04 4.76
CA ALA A 18 -12.39 5.57 3.90
C ALA A 18 -11.84 4.75 2.71
N ILE A 19 -10.77 5.21 2.09
CA ILE A 19 -10.11 4.51 0.98
C ILE A 19 -9.45 3.20 1.46
N TRP A 20 -8.77 3.21 2.61
CA TRP A 20 -8.24 2.01 3.23
C TRP A 20 -9.33 0.96 3.47
N ASN A 21 -10.45 1.38 4.03
CA ASN A 21 -11.59 0.51 4.32
C ASN A 21 -12.22 -0.09 3.06
N GLN A 22 -12.21 0.62 1.93
CA GLN A 22 -12.64 0.05 0.65
C GLN A 22 -11.83 -1.21 0.28
N VAL A 23 -10.51 -1.18 0.48
CA VAL A 23 -9.63 -2.31 0.18
C VAL A 23 -9.83 -3.46 1.17
N VAL A 24 -10.04 -3.15 2.46
CA VAL A 24 -10.40 -4.15 3.47
C VAL A 24 -11.72 -4.83 3.12
N GLU A 25 -12.73 -4.06 2.75
CA GLU A 25 -14.05 -4.56 2.35
C GLU A 25 -14.00 -5.44 1.10
N ASP A 26 -13.19 -5.07 0.10
CA ASP A 26 -12.99 -5.87 -1.11
C ASP A 26 -12.39 -7.26 -0.79
N GLY A 27 -11.55 -7.37 0.24
CA GLY A 27 -11.03 -8.63 0.77
C GLY A 27 -10.10 -9.41 -0.15
N VAL A 28 -9.45 -8.74 -1.11
CA VAL A 28 -8.63 -9.39 -2.16
C VAL A 28 -7.18 -8.91 -2.18
N ALA A 29 -6.78 -8.02 -1.26
CA ALA A 29 -5.43 -7.45 -1.23
C ALA A 29 -4.86 -7.31 0.18
N PHE A 30 -5.59 -6.76 1.15
CA PHE A 30 -5.12 -6.56 2.51
C PHE A 30 -5.46 -7.76 3.41
N PRO A 31 -4.57 -8.09 4.38
CA PRO A 31 -4.84 -9.16 5.34
C PRO A 31 -5.89 -8.79 6.41
N GLN A 32 -6.15 -7.50 6.62
CA GLN A 32 -7.12 -7.03 7.61
C GLN A 32 -8.54 -7.40 7.19
N THR A 33 -9.35 -7.78 8.17
CA THR A 33 -10.75 -8.19 7.97
C THR A 33 -11.77 -7.16 8.47
N GLU A 34 -11.33 -6.24 9.34
CA GLU A 34 -12.19 -5.25 9.97
C GLU A 34 -11.84 -3.85 9.51
N PRO A 35 -12.83 -3.02 9.18
CA PRO A 35 -12.61 -1.61 8.87
C PRO A 35 -12.20 -0.84 10.13
N MET A 36 -11.50 0.27 9.92
CA MET A 36 -11.14 1.20 10.99
C MET A 36 -12.16 2.34 11.09
N THR A 37 -12.41 2.81 12.32
CA THR A 37 -13.02 4.11 12.53
C THR A 37 -12.05 5.24 12.17
N PRO A 38 -12.52 6.48 11.93
CA PRO A 38 -11.62 7.60 11.66
C PRO A 38 -10.55 7.81 12.73
N ASP A 39 -10.89 7.66 14.01
CA ASP A 39 -9.95 7.82 15.12
C ASP A 39 -8.93 6.68 15.19
N GLU A 40 -9.36 5.44 14.97
CA GLU A 40 -8.47 4.28 14.89
C GLU A 40 -7.50 4.43 13.71
N GLY A 41 -8.01 4.89 12.56
CA GLY A 41 -7.21 5.11 11.37
C GLY A 41 -6.17 6.21 11.57
N TRP A 42 -6.53 7.34 12.19
CA TRP A 42 -5.57 8.38 12.49
C TRP A 42 -4.43 7.89 13.39
N ARG A 43 -4.76 7.14 14.46
CA ARG A 43 -3.75 6.54 15.33
C ARG A 43 -2.85 5.58 14.57
N PHE A 44 -3.44 4.69 13.77
CA PHE A 44 -2.70 3.74 12.93
C PHE A 44 -1.76 4.43 11.94
N PHE A 45 -2.20 5.52 11.32
CA PHE A 45 -1.37 6.29 10.39
C PHE A 45 -0.21 7.02 11.09
N CYS A 46 -0.43 7.52 12.31
CA CYS A 46 0.61 8.17 13.10
C CYS A 46 1.70 7.20 13.59
N GLU A 47 1.42 5.92 13.70
CA GLU A 47 2.38 4.88 14.11
C GLU A 47 3.32 4.44 12.98
N GLN A 48 3.00 4.79 11.73
CA GLN A 48 3.82 4.43 10.58
C GLN A 48 5.09 5.30 10.48
N THR A 49 6.11 4.81 9.77
CA THR A 49 7.26 5.65 9.39
C THR A 49 6.78 6.84 8.56
N LEU A 50 5.90 6.58 7.61
CA LEU A 50 5.22 7.59 6.81
C LEU A 50 3.84 7.05 6.40
N THR A 51 2.84 7.91 6.48
CA THR A 51 1.58 7.73 5.76
C THR A 51 1.44 8.91 4.81
N ALA A 52 1.25 8.63 3.53
CA ALA A 52 1.10 9.64 2.50
C ALA A 52 -0.19 9.45 1.71
N VAL A 53 -0.74 10.54 1.20
CA VAL A 53 -1.95 10.60 0.39
C VAL A 53 -1.65 11.17 -0.98
N ALA A 54 -2.29 10.63 -2.00
CA ALA A 54 -2.32 11.20 -3.34
C ALA A 54 -3.50 12.15 -3.44
N VAL A 55 -3.23 13.40 -3.74
CA VAL A 55 -4.22 14.47 -3.82
C VAL A 55 -4.28 14.98 -5.25
N GLU A 56 -5.49 15.12 -5.78
CA GLU A 56 -5.70 15.68 -7.12
C GLU A 56 -5.44 17.19 -7.10
N GLU A 57 -4.58 17.66 -7.98
CA GLU A 57 -4.31 19.09 -8.09
C GLU A 57 -5.56 19.84 -8.58
N GLY A 58 -5.92 20.89 -7.85
CA GLY A 58 -7.06 21.75 -8.14
C GLY A 58 -8.32 21.44 -7.36
N SER A 59 -8.66 20.16 -7.13
CA SER A 59 -9.82 19.77 -6.32
C SER A 59 -9.46 19.49 -4.87
N GLU A 60 -8.20 19.20 -4.58
CA GLU A 60 -7.70 18.76 -3.26
C GLU A 60 -8.34 17.42 -2.80
N GLU A 61 -8.93 16.66 -3.70
CA GLU A 61 -9.54 15.38 -3.41
C GLU A 61 -8.46 14.31 -3.17
N VAL A 62 -8.62 13.50 -2.12
CA VAL A 62 -7.74 12.36 -1.84
C VAL A 62 -8.16 11.19 -2.72
N LEU A 63 -7.25 10.73 -3.58
CA LEU A 63 -7.48 9.66 -4.55
C LEU A 63 -6.88 8.31 -4.16
N GLY A 64 -5.98 8.31 -3.19
CA GLY A 64 -5.30 7.13 -2.72
C GLY A 64 -4.33 7.43 -1.59
N MET A 65 -3.74 6.39 -1.04
CA MET A 65 -2.81 6.53 0.07
C MET A 65 -1.84 5.35 0.14
N TYR A 66 -0.75 5.50 0.86
CA TYR A 66 0.08 4.40 1.29
C TYR A 66 0.57 4.58 2.72
N ILE A 67 0.89 3.45 3.36
CA ILE A 67 1.67 3.40 4.59
C ILE A 67 3.05 2.82 4.28
N LEU A 68 4.07 3.30 4.97
CA LEU A 68 5.46 2.84 4.91
C LEU A 68 5.93 2.51 6.32
N HIS A 69 6.50 1.35 6.52
CA HIS A 69 6.99 0.91 7.82
C HIS A 69 8.12 -0.13 7.64
N PRO A 70 8.93 -0.41 8.70
CA PRO A 70 9.86 -1.52 8.66
C PRO A 70 9.11 -2.85 8.47
N ASN A 71 9.65 -3.74 7.62
CA ASN A 71 9.10 -5.08 7.44
C ASN A 71 9.48 -6.02 8.60
N ASN A 72 10.58 -5.72 9.28
CA ASN A 72 11.13 -6.53 10.36
C ASN A 72 11.89 -5.64 11.36
N ILE A 73 12.52 -6.25 12.34
CA ILE A 73 13.19 -5.58 13.46
C ILE A 73 14.72 -5.81 13.43
N GLY A 74 15.42 -5.03 14.23
CA GLY A 74 16.84 -5.24 14.52
C GLY A 74 17.70 -5.29 13.27
N ARG A 75 18.40 -6.38 13.07
CA ARG A 75 19.32 -6.58 11.93
C ARG A 75 18.63 -6.63 10.57
N CYS A 76 17.32 -6.80 10.54
CA CYS A 76 16.48 -6.74 9.33
C CYS A 76 15.64 -5.45 9.26
N GLY A 77 15.87 -4.50 10.15
CA GLY A 77 15.10 -3.26 10.23
C GLY A 77 15.35 -2.26 9.09
N HIS A 78 16.32 -2.52 8.23
CA HIS A 78 16.60 -1.76 7.01
C HIS A 78 15.72 -2.17 5.83
N ILE A 79 14.88 -3.19 5.98
CA ILE A 79 13.91 -3.63 4.98
C ILE A 79 12.59 -2.95 5.29
N ALA A 80 12.05 -2.21 4.34
CA ALA A 80 10.74 -1.59 4.42
C ALA A 80 9.64 -2.49 3.85
N ASN A 81 8.42 -2.20 4.25
CA ASN A 81 7.19 -2.69 3.64
C ASN A 81 6.23 -1.52 3.44
N ALA A 82 5.34 -1.62 2.48
CA ALA A 82 4.31 -0.62 2.21
C ALA A 82 3.01 -1.30 1.79
N SER A 83 1.90 -0.63 2.07
CA SER A 83 0.56 -1.02 1.60
C SER A 83 -0.09 0.16 0.93
N TYR A 84 -0.74 -0.08 -0.21
CA TYR A 84 -1.33 0.97 -1.05
C TYR A 84 -2.83 0.75 -1.18
N ALA A 85 -3.57 1.84 -1.12
CA ALA A 85 -5.00 1.85 -1.41
C ALA A 85 -5.33 2.98 -2.38
N VAL A 86 -6.12 2.67 -3.40
CA VAL A 86 -6.60 3.65 -4.39
C VAL A 86 -8.12 3.65 -4.35
N ASP A 87 -8.70 4.85 -4.30
CA ASP A 87 -10.15 5.02 -4.35
C ASP A 87 -10.73 4.30 -5.57
N ARG A 88 -11.86 3.61 -5.39
CA ARG A 88 -12.51 2.84 -6.45
C ARG A 88 -12.77 3.67 -7.71
N GLN A 89 -13.11 4.95 -7.55
CA GLN A 89 -13.40 5.86 -8.65
C GLN A 89 -12.13 6.41 -9.32
N ALA A 90 -10.98 6.30 -8.66
CA ALA A 90 -9.69 6.78 -9.17
C ALA A 90 -8.83 5.65 -9.78
N ARG A 91 -9.29 4.41 -9.77
CA ARG A 91 -8.55 3.27 -10.34
C ARG A 91 -8.38 3.43 -11.85
N GLY A 92 -7.26 2.90 -12.38
CA GLY A 92 -6.95 3.00 -13.80
C GLY A 92 -6.44 4.37 -14.27
N ARG A 93 -6.25 5.32 -13.33
CA ARG A 93 -5.82 6.70 -13.62
C ARG A 93 -4.34 6.95 -13.29
N GLY A 94 -3.56 5.90 -13.00
CA GLY A 94 -2.13 6.00 -12.69
C GLY A 94 -1.81 6.34 -11.22
N VAL A 95 -2.81 6.51 -10.37
CA VAL A 95 -2.61 6.87 -8.95
C VAL A 95 -1.79 5.82 -8.22
N GLY A 96 -2.06 4.54 -8.44
CA GLY A 96 -1.32 3.44 -7.81
C GLY A 96 0.16 3.44 -8.15
N GLU A 97 0.51 3.68 -9.42
CA GLU A 97 1.91 3.77 -9.84
C GLU A 97 2.61 4.98 -9.20
N ALA A 98 1.94 6.13 -9.14
CA ALA A 98 2.48 7.31 -8.49
C ALA A 98 2.78 7.06 -7.00
N LEU A 99 1.86 6.41 -6.28
CA LEU A 99 2.04 6.02 -4.88
C LEU A 99 3.22 5.06 -4.69
N VAL A 100 3.33 4.02 -5.53
CA VAL A 100 4.43 3.06 -5.45
C VAL A 100 5.78 3.75 -5.68
N ARG A 101 5.91 4.55 -6.73
CA ARG A 101 7.16 5.25 -7.02
C ARG A 101 7.55 6.23 -5.92
N ASP A 102 6.59 6.97 -5.37
CA ASP A 102 6.85 7.88 -4.26
C ASP A 102 7.29 7.12 -3.00
N SER A 103 6.66 5.99 -2.68
CA SER A 103 7.04 5.19 -1.52
C SER A 103 8.46 4.65 -1.59
N LEU A 104 8.95 4.29 -2.79
CA LEU A 104 10.34 3.85 -2.97
C LEU A 104 11.31 5.00 -2.73
N ARG A 105 11.00 6.19 -3.24
CA ARG A 105 11.77 7.41 -2.98
C ARG A 105 11.79 7.72 -1.48
N ALA A 106 10.62 7.77 -0.85
CA ALA A 106 10.48 8.06 0.58
C ALA A 106 11.21 7.01 1.44
N ALA A 107 11.08 5.73 1.13
CA ALA A 107 11.78 4.66 1.85
C ALA A 107 13.30 4.87 1.85
N LYS A 108 13.85 5.22 0.70
CA LYS A 108 15.27 5.54 0.58
C LYS A 108 15.67 6.76 1.43
N GLU A 109 14.86 7.81 1.43
CA GLU A 109 15.08 9.03 2.23
C GLU A 109 15.02 8.74 3.74
N TYR A 110 14.18 7.79 4.17
CA TYR A 110 14.12 7.32 5.55
C TYR A 110 15.23 6.32 5.93
N GLY A 111 16.12 5.99 5.00
CA GLY A 111 17.29 5.14 5.26
C GLY A 111 17.07 3.65 5.05
N PHE A 112 15.93 3.23 4.49
CA PHE A 112 15.73 1.85 4.07
C PHE A 112 16.57 1.55 2.81
N THR A 113 17.00 0.31 2.67
CA THR A 113 17.82 -0.14 1.52
C THR A 113 17.12 -1.18 0.66
N VAL A 114 16.03 -1.76 1.16
CA VAL A 114 15.20 -2.76 0.47
C VAL A 114 13.73 -2.46 0.76
N MET A 115 12.87 -2.63 -0.25
CA MET A 115 11.43 -2.73 -0.08
C MET A 115 11.01 -4.17 -0.33
N GLN A 116 10.26 -4.76 0.59
CA GLN A 116 9.75 -6.13 0.47
C GLN A 116 8.25 -6.18 0.68
N PHE A 117 7.55 -6.88 -0.20
CA PHE A 117 6.14 -7.23 -0.03
C PHE A 117 6.03 -8.71 0.30
N ASN A 118 5.29 -9.02 1.36
CA ASN A 118 5.23 -10.38 1.90
C ASN A 118 4.12 -11.23 1.26
N ALA A 119 3.01 -10.60 0.86
CA ALA A 119 1.78 -11.32 0.55
C ALA A 119 0.99 -10.65 -0.58
N VAL A 120 1.61 -10.42 -1.73
CA VAL A 120 0.86 -9.97 -2.90
C VAL A 120 0.00 -11.13 -3.40
N VAL A 121 -1.32 -10.97 -3.38
CA VAL A 121 -2.26 -12.04 -3.74
C VAL A 121 -2.15 -12.34 -5.24
N ALA A 122 -1.97 -13.60 -5.59
CA ALA A 122 -1.72 -14.01 -6.98
C ALA A 122 -2.87 -13.65 -7.95
N THR A 123 -4.09 -13.52 -7.45
CA THR A 123 -5.25 -13.07 -8.24
C THR A 123 -5.29 -11.56 -8.45
N ASN A 124 -4.51 -10.79 -7.70
CA ASN A 124 -4.37 -9.34 -7.88
C ASN A 124 -3.38 -9.02 -9.01
N ARG A 125 -3.80 -9.27 -10.23
CA ARG A 125 -2.95 -9.14 -11.43
C ARG A 125 -2.54 -7.71 -11.70
N VAL A 126 -3.38 -6.74 -11.34
CA VAL A 126 -3.08 -5.31 -11.48
C VAL A 126 -1.87 -4.93 -10.63
N ALA A 127 -1.84 -5.35 -9.36
CA ALA A 127 -0.70 -5.10 -8.47
C ALA A 127 0.57 -5.82 -8.95
N LEU A 128 0.46 -7.11 -9.32
CA LEU A 128 1.59 -7.88 -9.82
C LEU A 128 2.22 -7.25 -11.06
N HIS A 129 1.41 -6.81 -12.02
CA HIS A 129 1.87 -6.13 -13.22
C HIS A 129 2.53 -4.79 -12.90
N LEU A 130 1.94 -4.01 -11.99
CA LEU A 130 2.50 -2.72 -11.57
C LEU A 130 3.87 -2.90 -10.92
N TYR A 131 4.02 -3.85 -10.01
CA TYR A 131 5.28 -4.09 -9.30
C TYR A 131 6.37 -4.59 -10.26
N GLU A 132 6.04 -5.46 -11.21
CA GLU A 132 6.96 -5.89 -12.27
C GLU A 132 7.42 -4.70 -13.13
N LYS A 133 6.49 -3.83 -13.54
CA LYS A 133 6.79 -2.62 -14.31
C LYS A 133 7.73 -1.68 -13.55
N VAL A 134 7.56 -1.56 -12.24
CA VAL A 134 8.40 -0.69 -11.39
C VAL A 134 9.77 -1.30 -11.12
N GLY A 135 9.93 -2.61 -11.26
CA GLY A 135 11.22 -3.30 -11.16
C GLY A 135 11.35 -4.29 -9.99
N PHE A 136 10.24 -4.65 -9.33
CA PHE A 136 10.27 -5.68 -8.29
C PHE A 136 10.62 -7.05 -8.86
N THR A 137 11.38 -7.82 -8.08
CA THR A 137 11.72 -9.21 -8.36
C THR A 137 10.83 -10.12 -7.52
N ARG A 138 10.14 -11.05 -8.18
CA ARG A 138 9.34 -12.09 -7.50
C ARG A 138 10.27 -13.14 -6.90
N LEU A 139 10.03 -13.53 -5.66
CA LEU A 139 10.83 -14.52 -4.93
C LEU A 139 10.28 -15.95 -5.05
N GLY A 140 9.06 -16.10 -5.48
CA GLY A 140 8.40 -17.38 -5.58
C GLY A 140 6.91 -17.29 -5.30
N VAL A 141 6.30 -18.42 -5.00
CA VAL A 141 4.87 -18.53 -4.68
C VAL A 141 4.72 -19.32 -3.38
N ILE A 142 3.94 -18.78 -2.46
CA ILE A 142 3.46 -19.51 -1.29
C ILE A 142 2.04 -19.97 -1.60
N PRO A 143 1.80 -21.28 -1.77
CA PRO A 143 0.47 -21.79 -2.07
C PRO A 143 -0.50 -21.53 -0.91
N LYS A 144 -1.74 -21.17 -1.22
CA LYS A 144 -2.82 -21.04 -0.24
C LYS A 144 -2.51 -20.04 0.89
N GLY A 145 -1.76 -18.99 0.60
CA GLY A 145 -1.27 -18.02 1.57
C GLY A 145 -2.29 -16.95 1.97
N PHE A 146 -3.40 -16.81 1.26
CA PHE A 146 -4.40 -15.78 1.48
C PHE A 146 -5.82 -16.34 1.40
N ARG A 147 -6.63 -16.05 2.42
CA ARG A 147 -8.05 -16.47 2.44
C ARG A 147 -8.92 -15.38 1.82
N LEU A 148 -9.60 -15.73 0.74
CA LEU A 148 -10.56 -14.86 0.06
C LEU A 148 -11.89 -14.78 0.85
N PRO A 149 -12.74 -13.78 0.56
CA PRO A 149 -14.02 -13.60 1.27
C PRO A 149 -14.96 -14.80 1.22
N ASP A 150 -14.91 -15.59 0.15
CA ASP A 150 -15.71 -16.81 0.00
C ASP A 150 -15.15 -18.02 0.77
N GLY A 151 -14.03 -17.84 1.48
CA GLY A 151 -13.34 -18.89 2.25
C GLY A 151 -12.34 -19.71 1.44
N SER A 152 -12.27 -19.54 0.12
CA SER A 152 -11.25 -20.20 -0.71
C SER A 152 -9.86 -19.60 -0.42
N LEU A 153 -8.80 -20.34 -0.78
CA LEU A 153 -7.43 -19.94 -0.56
C LEU A 153 -6.75 -19.59 -1.88
N ALA A 154 -6.13 -18.43 -1.93
CA ALA A 154 -5.31 -17.98 -3.06
C ALA A 154 -3.82 -18.05 -2.71
N ASP A 155 -2.98 -18.18 -3.73
CA ASP A 155 -1.53 -18.10 -3.57
C ASP A 155 -1.09 -16.67 -3.33
N ILE A 156 0.07 -16.50 -2.69
CA ILE A 156 0.72 -15.21 -2.52
C ILE A 156 2.11 -15.22 -3.12
N VAL A 157 2.57 -14.05 -3.57
CA VAL A 157 3.83 -13.88 -4.30
C VAL A 157 4.70 -12.85 -3.54
N PRO A 158 5.61 -13.32 -2.66
CA PRO A 158 6.60 -12.43 -2.05
C PRO A 158 7.51 -11.84 -3.12
N GLN A 159 7.88 -10.57 -2.95
CA GLN A 159 8.74 -9.88 -3.89
C GLN A 159 9.48 -8.71 -3.23
N TYR A 160 10.56 -8.25 -3.85
CA TYR A 160 11.40 -7.19 -3.32
C TYR A 160 12.00 -6.32 -4.42
N ILE A 161 12.50 -5.16 -4.02
CA ILE A 161 13.34 -4.28 -4.82
C ILE A 161 14.43 -3.66 -3.93
N GLU A 162 15.65 -3.57 -4.44
CA GLU A 162 16.70 -2.77 -3.80
C GLU A 162 16.46 -1.28 -4.07
N LEU A 163 16.69 -0.46 -3.06
CA LEU A 163 16.45 0.99 -3.12
C LEU A 163 17.70 1.80 -3.48
#